data_9b057f831ced826ae4203c729da994b2
#
_entry.id   9b057f831ced826ae4203c729da994b2
#
_cell.length_a   1.000
_cell.length_b   1.000
_cell.length_c   1.000
_cell.angle_alpha   90.00
_cell.angle_beta   90.00
_cell.angle_gamma   90.00
#
_symmetry.space_group_name_H-M   'P 1'
#
loop_
_entity.id
_entity.type
_entity.pdbx_description
1 polymer ?
#
loop_
_entity_poly.entity_id
_entity_poly.type
_entity_poly.pdbx_seq_one_letter_code
_entity_poly.pdbx_strand_id
1 'polypeptide(L)'
;MRHRHPGEPVERGPVPVAKAAAEHGHNLLAFTGLELNDAKELNRRLYEYLPAERIVMDLTTVALGYGLEYSFSIHERARHAALMGDAELQHPTISGSTNAWAAREAWMPMPPTYGSPELRGPLWETETALSLLLAGVDIFMMSHPAAIGAMRRAIDALCSWPLEEVAEGRANDWVTARLGGEA
;
A
#
# COMPACT_ATOMS: atom_id res chain seq x y z
N MET A 1 24.14 27.77 0.68
CA MET A 1 24.38 26.66 -0.28
C MET A 1 25.88 26.38 -0.33
N ARG A 2 26.38 25.27 0.21
CA ARG A 2 27.77 24.87 0.03
C ARG A 2 27.87 24.18 -1.32
N HIS A 3 28.63 24.75 -2.25
CA HIS A 3 28.98 24.10 -3.52
C HIS A 3 29.82 22.84 -3.22
N ARG A 4 29.30 21.68 -3.58
CA ARG A 4 30.04 20.43 -3.56
C ARG A 4 31.19 20.50 -4.56
N HIS A 5 32.40 20.10 -4.15
CA HIS A 5 33.53 19.98 -5.07
C HIS A 5 33.34 18.79 -6.03
N PRO A 6 33.66 18.94 -7.34
CA PRO A 6 33.64 17.81 -8.27
C PRO A 6 34.70 16.80 -7.80
N GLY A 7 34.25 15.61 -7.36
CA GLY A 7 35.12 14.51 -6.92
C GLY A 7 34.86 13.99 -5.51
N GLU A 8 34.01 14.63 -4.71
CA GLU A 8 33.58 14.03 -3.44
C GLU A 8 32.71 12.80 -3.68
N PRO A 9 33.00 11.65 -3.03
CA PRO A 9 32.17 10.47 -3.16
C PRO A 9 30.74 10.78 -2.73
N VAL A 10 29.77 10.43 -3.58
CA VAL A 10 28.36 10.53 -3.24
C VAL A 10 28.08 9.47 -2.19
N GLU A 11 27.88 9.87 -0.94
CA GLU A 11 27.37 8.97 0.09
C GLU A 11 26.06 8.38 -0.42
N ARG A 12 26.02 7.04 -0.55
CA ARG A 12 24.82 6.30 -0.97
C ARG A 12 24.18 5.67 0.25
N GLY A 13 22.84 5.55 0.22
CA GLY A 13 22.10 4.89 1.29
C GLY A 13 21.06 5.80 1.96
N PRO A 14 20.39 5.32 2.99
CA PRO A 14 19.27 6.05 3.62
C PRO A 14 19.71 7.30 4.39
N VAL A 15 20.93 7.30 4.95
CA VAL A 15 21.40 8.38 5.84
C VAL A 15 21.49 9.75 5.17
N PRO A 16 22.10 9.93 3.98
CA PRO A 16 22.10 11.24 3.32
C PRO A 16 20.72 11.76 3.00
N VAL A 17 19.79 10.87 2.61
CA VAL A 17 18.40 11.23 2.29
C VAL A 17 17.66 11.63 3.55
N ALA A 18 17.84 10.90 4.66
CA ALA A 18 17.23 11.22 5.94
C ALA A 18 17.71 12.59 6.48
N LYS A 19 19.01 12.88 6.40
CA LYS A 19 19.56 14.19 6.77
C LYS A 19 18.95 15.33 5.95
N ALA A 20 18.86 15.15 4.64
CA ALA A 20 18.27 16.16 3.76
C ALA A 20 16.76 16.35 4.05
N ALA A 21 16.02 15.26 4.28
CA ALA A 21 14.62 15.33 4.67
C ALA A 21 14.43 16.07 6.00
N ALA A 22 15.29 15.83 6.98
CA ALA A 22 15.28 16.52 8.25
C ALA A 22 15.57 18.03 8.09
N GLU A 23 16.61 18.37 7.35
CA GLU A 23 17.04 19.77 7.10
C GLU A 23 15.95 20.59 6.40
N HIS A 24 15.25 19.98 5.44
CA HIS A 24 14.22 20.66 4.65
C HIS A 24 12.78 20.44 5.15
N GLY A 25 12.59 19.75 6.26
CA GLY A 25 11.26 19.54 6.86
C GLY A 25 10.36 18.59 6.06
N HIS A 26 10.93 17.68 5.26
CA HIS A 26 10.18 16.70 4.46
C HIS A 26 9.87 15.41 5.24
N ASN A 27 8.77 14.76 4.87
CA ASN A 27 8.54 13.38 5.22
C ASN A 27 9.41 12.45 4.36
N LEU A 28 9.72 11.27 4.88
CA LEU A 28 10.58 10.30 4.21
C LEU A 28 9.80 9.02 3.94
N LEU A 29 9.87 8.57 2.69
CA LEU A 29 9.39 7.26 2.28
C LEU A 29 10.49 6.23 2.51
N ALA A 30 10.26 5.31 3.44
CA ALA A 30 11.16 4.21 3.79
C ALA A 30 10.79 2.99 2.95
N PHE A 31 11.51 2.80 1.85
CA PHE A 31 11.30 1.67 0.93
C PHE A 31 12.10 0.45 1.37
N THR A 32 11.43 -0.70 1.44
CA THR A 32 12.06 -2.01 1.60
C THR A 32 11.42 -3.04 0.68
N GLY A 33 12.13 -4.13 0.44
CA GLY A 33 11.54 -5.32 -0.18
C GLY A 33 10.45 -5.94 0.71
N LEU A 34 9.98 -7.11 0.32
CA LEU A 34 8.90 -7.83 1.02
C LEU A 34 9.36 -8.48 2.35
N GLU A 35 10.16 -7.73 3.16
CA GLU A 35 10.74 -8.20 4.41
C GLU A 35 10.50 -7.23 5.57
N LEU A 36 9.75 -7.69 6.60
CA LEU A 36 9.42 -6.87 7.77
C LEU A 36 10.63 -6.52 8.64
N ASN A 37 11.60 -7.43 8.76
CA ASN A 37 12.78 -7.16 9.57
C ASN A 37 13.64 -6.07 8.96
N ASP A 38 13.73 -6.02 7.63
CA ASP A 38 14.44 -4.95 6.92
C ASP A 38 13.73 -3.61 7.11
N ALA A 39 12.40 -3.60 7.09
CA ALA A 39 11.61 -2.40 7.36
C ALA A 39 11.84 -1.89 8.78
N LYS A 40 11.83 -2.77 9.77
CA LYS A 40 12.11 -2.43 11.17
C LYS A 40 13.53 -1.89 11.35
N GLU A 41 14.53 -2.54 10.74
CA GLU A 41 15.92 -2.08 10.79
C GLU A 41 16.08 -0.71 10.14
N LEU A 42 15.46 -0.50 8.98
CA LEU A 42 15.49 0.79 8.30
C LEU A 42 14.87 1.87 9.18
N ASN A 43 13.68 1.63 9.76
CA ASN A 43 13.00 2.59 10.63
C ASN A 43 13.85 2.95 11.85
N ARG A 44 14.46 1.96 12.54
CA ARG A 44 15.37 2.22 13.67
C ARG A 44 16.54 3.13 13.29
N ARG A 45 17.12 2.96 12.10
CA ARG A 45 18.20 3.82 11.60
C ARG A 45 17.70 5.22 11.24
N LEU A 46 16.45 5.34 10.77
CA LEU A 46 15.87 6.64 10.42
C LEU A 46 15.52 7.47 11.65
N TYR A 47 15.17 6.85 12.79
CA TYR A 47 14.87 7.55 14.04
C TYR A 47 16.04 8.37 14.59
N GLU A 48 17.27 8.08 14.16
CA GLU A 48 18.43 8.91 14.50
C GLU A 48 18.39 10.30 13.83
N TYR A 49 17.61 10.46 12.78
CA TYR A 49 17.58 11.67 11.93
C TYR A 49 16.22 12.34 11.85
N LEU A 50 15.14 11.56 11.98
CA LEU A 50 13.77 11.99 11.78
C LEU A 50 12.86 11.51 12.91
N PRO A 51 11.90 12.33 13.35
CA PRO A 51 10.84 11.86 14.22
C PRO A 51 9.96 10.82 13.49
N ALA A 52 9.41 9.88 14.26
CA ALA A 52 8.63 8.75 13.73
C ALA A 52 7.46 9.19 12.83
N GLU A 53 6.83 10.33 13.17
CA GLU A 53 5.68 10.90 12.47
C GLU A 53 6.00 11.36 11.04
N ARG A 54 7.27 11.44 10.68
CA ARG A 54 7.73 11.83 9.35
C ARG A 54 8.14 10.64 8.47
N ILE A 55 7.97 9.43 8.96
CA ILE A 55 8.30 8.20 8.23
C ILE A 55 7.03 7.56 7.69
N VAL A 56 7.04 7.23 6.41
CA VAL A 56 6.01 6.44 5.73
C VAL A 56 6.69 5.19 5.18
N MET A 57 6.15 4.01 5.43
CA MET A 57 6.72 2.75 4.95
C MET A 57 6.19 2.39 3.56
N ASP A 58 7.09 2.01 2.66
CA ASP A 58 6.76 1.33 1.41
C ASP A 58 7.32 -0.09 1.47
N LEU A 59 6.43 -1.07 1.61
CA LEU A 59 6.76 -2.49 1.74
C LEU A 59 6.74 -3.22 0.40
N THR A 60 6.84 -2.49 -0.70
CA THR A 60 6.75 -2.97 -2.08
C THR A 60 5.31 -3.24 -2.52
N THR A 61 4.96 -2.73 -3.68
CA THR A 61 3.70 -3.06 -4.37
C THR A 61 3.98 -3.92 -5.58
N VAL A 62 3.54 -5.18 -5.53
CA VAL A 62 3.48 -6.09 -6.66
C VAL A 62 2.04 -6.11 -7.18
N ALA A 63 1.87 -5.96 -8.48
CA ALA A 63 0.56 -5.81 -9.10
C ALA A 63 -0.21 -7.13 -9.20
N LEU A 64 -1.52 -7.02 -9.42
CA LEU A 64 -2.40 -8.13 -9.78
C LEU A 64 -1.80 -8.95 -10.92
N GLY A 65 -1.74 -10.28 -10.75
CA GLY A 65 -1.17 -11.22 -11.69
C GLY A 65 0.35 -11.35 -11.66
N TYR A 66 1.06 -10.56 -10.86
CA TYR A 66 2.52 -10.56 -10.71
C TYR A 66 2.99 -10.90 -9.30
N GLY A 67 2.09 -11.29 -8.41
CA GLY A 67 2.40 -11.63 -7.02
C GLY A 67 1.79 -10.64 -6.02
N LEU A 68 0.61 -10.09 -6.32
CA LEU A 68 -0.13 -9.20 -5.41
C LEU A 68 -0.31 -9.83 -4.02
N GLU A 69 -0.45 -11.14 -3.95
CA GLU A 69 -0.55 -11.92 -2.71
C GLU A 69 0.65 -11.72 -1.77
N TYR A 70 1.84 -11.48 -2.30
CA TYR A 70 3.01 -11.19 -1.48
C TYR A 70 2.92 -9.79 -0.87
N SER A 71 2.50 -8.80 -1.66
CA SER A 71 2.26 -7.44 -1.16
C SER A 71 1.12 -7.41 -0.16
N PHE A 72 0.02 -8.13 -0.41
CA PHE A 72 -1.09 -8.27 0.53
C PHE A 72 -0.58 -8.82 1.87
N SER A 73 0.11 -9.95 1.83
CA SER A 73 0.61 -10.64 3.02
C SER A 73 1.57 -9.79 3.85
N ILE A 74 2.50 -9.06 3.21
CA ILE A 74 3.44 -8.23 3.96
C ILE A 74 2.75 -7.04 4.63
N HIS A 75 1.81 -6.38 3.96
CA HIS A 75 1.06 -5.26 4.52
C HIS A 75 0.12 -5.71 5.65
N GLU A 76 -0.60 -6.82 5.48
CA GLU A 76 -1.44 -7.42 6.53
C GLU A 76 -0.61 -7.75 7.78
N ARG A 77 0.52 -8.41 7.61
CA ARG A 77 1.43 -8.76 8.73
C ARG A 77 2.00 -7.53 9.41
N ALA A 78 2.38 -6.50 8.66
CA ALA A 78 2.87 -5.25 9.21
C ALA A 78 1.76 -4.55 10.04
N ARG A 79 0.55 -4.46 9.49
CA ARG A 79 -0.60 -3.88 10.19
C ARG A 79 -0.94 -4.65 11.45
N HIS A 80 -0.98 -5.98 11.38
CA HIS A 80 -1.25 -6.83 12.54
C HIS A 80 -0.19 -6.63 13.63
N ALA A 81 1.09 -6.64 13.28
CA ALA A 81 2.18 -6.41 14.24
C ALA A 81 2.10 -5.01 14.87
N ALA A 82 1.80 -3.98 14.09
CA ALA A 82 1.58 -2.62 14.58
C ALA A 82 0.44 -2.54 15.60
N LEU A 83 -0.69 -3.21 15.34
CA LEU A 83 -1.84 -3.30 16.25
C LEU A 83 -1.51 -4.08 17.53
N MET A 84 -0.60 -5.05 17.45
CA MET A 84 -0.10 -5.80 18.60
C MET A 84 0.97 -5.04 19.40
N GLY A 85 1.29 -3.79 19.02
CA GLY A 85 2.18 -2.92 19.77
C GLY A 85 3.62 -2.86 19.28
N ASP A 86 3.94 -3.38 18.09
CA ASP A 86 5.26 -3.23 17.48
C ASP A 86 5.47 -1.80 16.97
N ALA A 87 6.08 -0.98 17.81
CA ALA A 87 6.27 0.45 17.55
C ALA A 87 7.07 0.75 16.26
N GLU A 88 7.95 -0.17 15.84
CA GLU A 88 8.75 0.01 14.64
C GLU A 88 7.93 -0.15 13.34
N LEU A 89 6.72 -0.71 13.43
CA LEU A 89 5.78 -0.87 12.33
C LEU A 89 4.53 0.03 12.46
N GLN A 90 4.44 0.87 13.50
CA GLN A 90 3.36 1.83 13.71
C GLN A 90 3.53 3.09 12.86
N HIS A 91 3.75 2.92 11.57
CA HIS A 91 3.86 4.00 10.59
C HIS A 91 2.77 3.86 9.52
N PRO A 92 2.35 4.96 8.89
CA PRO A 92 1.54 4.88 7.70
C PRO A 92 2.26 4.08 6.61
N THR A 93 1.51 3.28 5.87
CA THR A 93 2.04 2.54 4.73
C THR A 93 1.54 3.12 3.42
N ILE A 94 2.37 3.02 2.37
CA ILE A 94 2.02 3.48 1.03
C ILE A 94 2.15 2.35 0.02
N SER A 95 1.26 2.37 -0.96
CA SER A 95 1.31 1.49 -2.13
C SER A 95 1.47 2.28 -3.42
N GLY A 96 2.42 1.88 -4.24
CA GLY A 96 2.54 2.30 -5.63
C GLY A 96 1.59 1.50 -6.53
N SER A 97 0.27 1.62 -6.34
CA SER A 97 -0.73 0.84 -7.08
C SER A 97 -0.70 1.12 -8.59
N THR A 98 -0.10 2.22 -9.02
CA THR A 98 0.22 2.51 -10.43
C THR A 98 1.10 1.44 -11.06
N ASN A 99 1.84 0.61 -10.29
CA ASN A 99 2.60 -0.53 -10.79
C ASN A 99 1.72 -1.56 -11.51
N ALA A 100 0.40 -1.52 -11.29
CA ALA A 100 -0.57 -2.34 -12.04
C ALA A 100 -0.47 -2.15 -13.56
N TRP A 101 -0.05 -0.97 -14.02
CA TRP A 101 0.15 -0.68 -15.44
C TRP A 101 1.37 -1.37 -16.07
N ALA A 102 2.25 -1.99 -15.27
CA ALA A 102 3.29 -2.88 -15.79
C ALA A 102 2.74 -4.21 -16.28
N ALA A 103 1.53 -4.61 -15.86
CA ALA A 103 0.87 -5.80 -16.33
C ALA A 103 0.43 -5.64 -17.80
N ARG A 104 0.78 -6.63 -18.64
CA ARG A 104 0.43 -6.60 -20.08
C ARG A 104 -1.08 -6.57 -20.30
N GLU A 105 -1.81 -7.24 -19.44
CA GLU A 105 -3.27 -7.32 -19.46
C GLU A 105 -3.93 -5.96 -19.32
N ALA A 106 -3.27 -5.02 -18.65
CA ALA A 106 -3.78 -3.67 -18.43
C ALA A 106 -3.90 -2.86 -19.75
N TRP A 107 -3.04 -3.12 -20.75
CA TRP A 107 -2.93 -2.25 -21.92
C TRP A 107 -2.73 -2.95 -23.28
N MET A 108 -2.28 -4.21 -23.31
CA MET A 108 -2.06 -4.92 -24.59
C MET A 108 -3.39 -5.26 -25.30
N PRO A 109 -3.38 -5.33 -26.62
CA PRO A 109 -4.49 -5.91 -27.36
C PRO A 109 -4.77 -7.34 -26.90
N MET A 110 -6.03 -7.62 -26.55
CA MET A 110 -6.50 -8.91 -26.05
C MET A 110 -7.79 -9.29 -26.79
N PRO A 111 -8.17 -10.57 -26.83
CA PRO A 111 -9.47 -10.98 -27.37
C PRO A 111 -10.63 -10.27 -26.66
N PRO A 112 -11.77 -10.01 -27.35
CA PRO A 112 -12.91 -9.31 -26.77
C PRO A 112 -13.47 -9.94 -25.50
N THR A 113 -13.24 -11.22 -25.27
CA THR A 113 -13.63 -11.93 -24.03
C THR A 113 -12.98 -11.39 -22.76
N TYR A 114 -11.87 -10.64 -22.90
CA TYR A 114 -11.19 -9.96 -21.79
C TYR A 114 -11.75 -8.56 -21.48
N GLY A 115 -12.84 -8.18 -22.10
CA GLY A 115 -13.49 -6.90 -21.90
C GLY A 115 -12.87 -5.74 -22.70
N SER A 116 -13.44 -4.55 -22.52
CA SER A 116 -13.00 -3.34 -23.20
C SER A 116 -11.58 -2.94 -22.82
N PRO A 117 -10.70 -2.64 -23.81
CA PRO A 117 -9.33 -2.23 -23.54
C PRO A 117 -9.21 -1.01 -22.62
N GLU A 118 -10.15 -0.07 -22.73
CA GLU A 118 -10.15 1.19 -21.97
C GLU A 118 -10.41 0.97 -20.48
N LEU A 119 -11.08 -0.12 -20.14
CA LEU A 119 -11.43 -0.44 -18.74
C LEU A 119 -10.39 -1.32 -18.05
N ARG A 120 -9.60 -2.08 -18.80
CA ARG A 120 -8.69 -3.07 -18.19
C ARG A 120 -7.62 -2.44 -17.32
N GLY A 121 -6.94 -1.39 -17.79
CA GLY A 121 -5.94 -0.68 -17.01
C GLY A 121 -6.50 -0.11 -15.71
N PRO A 122 -7.59 0.70 -15.78
CA PRO A 122 -8.26 1.18 -14.57
C PRO A 122 -8.73 0.07 -13.63
N LEU A 123 -9.19 -1.07 -14.13
CA LEU A 123 -9.58 -2.21 -13.31
C LEU A 123 -8.37 -2.85 -12.61
N TRP A 124 -7.26 -3.05 -13.35
CA TRP A 124 -6.02 -3.59 -12.77
C TRP A 124 -5.48 -2.72 -11.65
N GLU A 125 -5.48 -1.41 -11.85
CA GLU A 125 -5.05 -0.45 -10.83
C GLU A 125 -5.99 -0.42 -9.62
N THR A 126 -7.31 -0.43 -9.87
CA THR A 126 -8.32 -0.45 -8.82
C THR A 126 -8.24 -1.73 -7.99
N GLU A 127 -8.15 -2.89 -8.63
CA GLU A 127 -8.09 -4.19 -7.95
C GLU A 127 -6.82 -4.33 -7.11
N THR A 128 -5.68 -3.87 -7.65
CA THR A 128 -4.43 -3.83 -6.89
C THR A 128 -4.56 -2.93 -5.66
N ALA A 129 -5.10 -1.72 -5.82
CA ALA A 129 -5.27 -0.77 -4.73
C ALA A 129 -6.29 -1.25 -3.69
N LEU A 130 -7.43 -1.79 -4.13
CA LEU A 130 -8.50 -2.27 -3.24
C LEU A 130 -8.03 -3.45 -2.39
N SER A 131 -7.33 -4.40 -2.98
CA SER A 131 -6.75 -5.50 -2.24
C SER A 131 -5.81 -5.01 -1.14
N LEU A 132 -4.95 -4.04 -1.45
CA LEU A 132 -3.99 -3.50 -0.48
C LEU A 132 -4.65 -2.58 0.56
N LEU A 133 -5.75 -1.91 0.22
CA LEU A 133 -6.58 -1.21 1.21
C LEU A 133 -7.09 -2.18 2.29
N LEU A 134 -7.59 -3.35 1.87
CA LEU A 134 -8.05 -4.38 2.80
C LEU A 134 -6.92 -5.01 3.62
N ALA A 135 -5.69 -4.99 3.10
CA ALA A 135 -4.49 -5.38 3.86
C ALA A 135 -3.99 -4.30 4.84
N GLY A 136 -4.62 -3.12 4.85
CA GLY A 136 -4.33 -2.04 5.79
C GLY A 136 -3.38 -0.97 5.28
N VAL A 137 -3.23 -0.80 3.96
CA VAL A 137 -2.47 0.32 3.38
C VAL A 137 -3.23 1.63 3.54
N ASP A 138 -2.52 2.69 3.92
CA ASP A 138 -3.09 4.00 4.25
C ASP A 138 -3.05 4.99 3.07
N ILE A 139 -2.03 4.90 2.20
CA ILE A 139 -1.78 5.88 1.13
C ILE A 139 -1.61 5.15 -0.20
N PHE A 140 -2.20 5.70 -1.27
CA PHE A 140 -2.14 5.11 -2.61
C PHE A 140 -1.61 6.08 -3.65
N MET A 141 -0.53 5.70 -4.33
CA MET A 141 -0.10 6.38 -5.55
C MET A 141 -0.79 5.72 -6.74
N MET A 142 -1.66 6.48 -7.41
CA MET A 142 -2.49 6.00 -8.52
C MET A 142 -2.41 6.97 -9.70
N SER A 143 -2.54 6.43 -10.91
CA SER A 143 -2.40 7.20 -12.15
C SER A 143 -3.74 7.53 -12.82
N HIS A 144 -4.69 6.59 -12.82
CA HIS A 144 -5.89 6.74 -13.64
C HIS A 144 -7.06 7.35 -12.87
N PRO A 145 -7.70 8.44 -13.37
CA PRO A 145 -8.79 9.12 -12.65
C PRO A 145 -9.99 8.22 -12.33
N ALA A 146 -10.34 7.28 -13.21
CA ALA A 146 -11.43 6.35 -12.96
C ALA A 146 -11.12 5.37 -11.82
N ALA A 147 -9.86 4.89 -11.73
CA ALA A 147 -9.40 4.04 -10.63
C ALA A 147 -9.41 4.82 -9.31
N ILE A 148 -8.90 6.06 -9.31
CA ILE A 148 -8.96 6.95 -8.14
C ILE A 148 -10.40 7.17 -7.68
N GLY A 149 -11.32 7.44 -8.63
CA GLY A 149 -12.74 7.60 -8.33
C GLY A 149 -13.38 6.33 -7.76
N ALA A 150 -13.00 5.16 -8.26
CA ALA A 150 -13.47 3.87 -7.73
C ALA A 150 -12.98 3.64 -6.29
N MET A 151 -11.69 3.90 -6.04
CA MET A 151 -11.11 3.76 -4.70
C MET A 151 -11.74 4.72 -3.68
N ARG A 152 -12.00 5.98 -4.06
CA ARG A 152 -12.71 6.92 -3.17
C ARG A 152 -14.07 6.38 -2.76
N ARG A 153 -14.87 5.89 -3.72
CA ARG A 153 -16.18 5.30 -3.41
C ARG A 153 -16.08 4.06 -2.52
N ALA A 154 -15.07 3.22 -2.73
CA ALA A 154 -14.85 2.05 -1.89
C ALA A 154 -14.49 2.46 -0.45
N ILE A 155 -13.60 3.43 -0.28
CA ILE A 155 -13.22 3.96 1.04
C ILE A 155 -14.45 4.59 1.74
N ASP A 156 -15.20 5.44 1.03
CA ASP A 156 -16.41 6.06 1.57
C ASP A 156 -17.43 5.00 2.01
N ALA A 157 -17.63 3.95 1.21
CA ALA A 157 -18.54 2.87 1.55
C ALA A 157 -18.07 2.09 2.80
N LEU A 158 -16.78 1.78 2.90
CA LEU A 158 -16.21 1.09 4.06
C LEU A 158 -16.26 1.94 5.33
N CYS A 159 -15.98 3.25 5.22
CA CYS A 159 -16.03 4.16 6.36
C CYS A 159 -17.46 4.49 6.81
N SER A 160 -18.45 4.41 5.91
CA SER A 160 -19.86 4.63 6.24
C SER A 160 -20.59 3.37 6.70
N TRP A 161 -19.93 2.21 6.70
CA TRP A 161 -20.53 0.96 7.15
C TRP A 161 -20.82 1.03 8.66
N PRO A 162 -22.08 0.80 9.07
CA PRO A 162 -22.46 0.88 10.49
C PRO A 162 -21.79 -0.28 11.27
N LEU A 163 -20.78 0.04 12.06
CA LEU A 163 -20.07 -0.95 12.90
C LEU A 163 -21.00 -1.66 13.91
N GLU A 164 -22.10 -1.01 14.30
CA GLU A 164 -23.11 -1.59 15.21
C GLU A 164 -23.80 -2.81 14.62
N GLU A 165 -24.03 -2.84 13.30
CA GLU A 165 -24.61 -4.03 12.64
C GLU A 165 -23.65 -5.22 12.59
N VAL A 166 -22.36 -5.01 12.69
CA VAL A 166 -21.35 -6.08 12.71
C VAL A 166 -21.21 -6.69 14.11
N ALA A 167 -21.42 -5.86 15.16
CA ALA A 167 -21.26 -6.30 16.56
C ALA A 167 -22.41 -7.20 17.04
N GLU A 168 -23.60 -7.11 16.46
CA GLU A 168 -24.80 -7.84 16.91
C GLU A 168 -25.11 -9.14 16.13
N GLY A 169 -24.14 -9.95 15.80
CA GLY A 169 -24.39 -11.35 15.44
C GLY A 169 -24.41 -11.70 13.96
N ARG A 170 -24.42 -10.74 13.02
CA ARG A 170 -24.40 -11.03 11.57
C ARG A 170 -23.06 -11.62 11.08
N ALA A 171 -21.97 -11.41 11.80
CA ALA A 171 -20.68 -12.02 11.45
C ALA A 171 -20.72 -13.56 11.51
N ASN A 172 -21.65 -14.14 12.26
CA ASN A 172 -21.82 -15.59 12.35
C ASN A 172 -22.86 -16.14 11.37
N ASP A 173 -23.72 -15.30 10.82
CA ASP A 173 -24.80 -15.75 9.93
C ASP A 173 -24.29 -16.25 8.57
N TRP A 174 -23.16 -15.73 8.07
CA TRP A 174 -22.59 -16.20 6.80
C TRP A 174 -22.06 -17.66 6.90
N VAL A 175 -21.63 -18.09 8.11
CA VAL A 175 -21.19 -19.47 8.37
C VAL A 175 -22.39 -20.42 8.45
N THR A 176 -23.53 -19.93 8.93
CA THR A 176 -24.76 -20.68 9.10
C THR A 176 -25.79 -20.43 8.02
N ALA A 177 -25.66 -19.35 7.25
CA ALA A 177 -26.51 -19.07 6.12
C ALA A 177 -26.40 -20.21 5.08
N ARG A 178 -27.41 -21.03 5.00
CA ARG A 178 -27.52 -22.02 3.93
C ARG A 178 -27.61 -21.26 2.62
N LEU A 179 -26.59 -21.40 1.77
CA LEU A 179 -26.60 -20.87 0.43
C LEU A 179 -27.83 -21.43 -0.30
N GLY A 180 -28.91 -20.62 -0.36
CA GLY A 180 -30.04 -20.83 -1.24
C GLY A 180 -30.73 -22.17 -1.11
N GLY A 181 -31.30 -22.44 0.02
CA GLY A 181 -32.20 -23.54 0.16
C GLY A 181 -33.58 -23.05 0.62
N GLU A 182 -34.40 -22.67 -0.32
CA GLU A 182 -35.85 -22.71 -0.08
C GLU A 182 -36.28 -24.14 0.16
N ALA A 183 -37.05 -24.31 1.24
CA ALA A 183 -37.86 -25.50 1.44
C ALA A 183 -39.09 -25.43 0.55
#